data_c23baaa3150a16bdce9e9e8009076cf3
#
_entry.id   c23baaa3150a16bdce9e9e8009076cf3
#
_cell.length_a   1.000
_cell.length_b   1.000
_cell.length_c   1.000
_cell.angle_alpha   90.00
_cell.angle_beta   90.00
_cell.angle_gamma   90.00
#
_symmetry.space_group_name_H-M   'P 1'
#
loop_
_entity.id
_entity.type
_entity.pdbx_description
1 polymer ?
#
loop_
_entity_poly.entity_id
_entity_poly.type
_entity_poly.pdbx_seq_one_letter_code
_entity_poly.pdbx_strand_id
1 'polypeptide(L)'
;MKTHLTLGEFIIQNQKDFQHSTGELSRLLSAIKLASKLVNREVNKAGLVDDILGDMGQENVQGEVQKKLDVFANDLFIRALTQRDVVCGIASEENEFFIPIASSENSPNSKYVVLIDPLDGSSNADVNVTVGTIFSIYRRVTPVGTPVQLEDFLQEGNKQVAAGYVVYGLSTMLVYTTGHGVNGFTLDPSIGTYYLSHPNMQYPKDGTIYSINEGNYVHFPQGVKDYIKYCQALEGDRPYTSRYIGSLVSDFHRNMLKGGIYIYPSGTRTPRGKLRLLYECNPMAFLTEQAGGKASDGYTRIMDIRPTELHQRVPFFCGSENMVKKVEEFMAKYPNDKLDYY
;
A
#
# COMPACT_ATOMS: atom_id res chain seq x y z
N MET A 1 17.29 0.20 28.89
CA MET A 1 16.36 -0.81 28.33
C MET A 1 15.54 -0.14 27.26
N LYS A 2 15.55 -0.64 25.99
CA LYS A 2 14.53 -0.21 25.01
C LYS A 2 13.18 -0.68 25.58
N THR A 3 12.28 0.26 25.86
CA THR A 3 10.90 -0.08 26.23
C THR A 3 10.28 -0.81 25.05
N HIS A 4 9.97 -2.08 25.24
CA HIS A 4 9.31 -2.91 24.23
C HIS A 4 7.83 -2.52 24.17
N LEU A 5 7.53 -1.36 23.55
CA LEU A 5 6.17 -0.87 23.39
C LEU A 5 5.46 -1.73 22.33
N THR A 6 4.38 -2.36 22.72
CA THR A 6 3.55 -3.14 21.80
C THR A 6 2.71 -2.23 20.92
N LEU A 7 2.28 -2.73 19.74
CA LEU A 7 1.35 -2.00 18.88
C LEU A 7 0.05 -1.61 19.60
N GLY A 8 -0.46 -2.48 20.48
CA GLY A 8 -1.66 -2.19 21.25
C GLY A 8 -1.47 -1.02 22.23
N GLU A 9 -0.38 -1.02 22.98
CA GLU A 9 -0.03 0.08 23.89
C GLU A 9 0.22 1.38 23.13
N PHE A 10 0.92 1.32 22.00
CA PHE A 10 1.15 2.48 21.13
C PHE A 10 -0.16 3.10 20.65
N ILE A 11 -1.12 2.28 20.16
CA ILE A 11 -2.43 2.76 19.73
C ILE A 11 -3.17 3.44 20.88
N ILE A 12 -3.15 2.86 22.09
CA ILE A 12 -3.81 3.43 23.28
C ILE A 12 -3.16 4.76 23.67
N GLN A 13 -1.82 4.84 23.68
CA GLN A 13 -1.11 6.07 24.03
C GLN A 13 -1.40 7.22 23.07
N ASN A 14 -1.55 6.92 21.79
CA ASN A 14 -1.80 7.92 20.75
C ASN A 14 -3.31 8.21 20.52
N GLN A 15 -4.21 7.56 21.24
CA GLN A 15 -5.65 7.90 21.17
C GLN A 15 -5.95 9.36 21.54
N LYS A 16 -5.07 9.99 22.30
CA LYS A 16 -5.18 11.41 22.69
C LYS A 16 -5.12 12.37 21.49
N ASP A 17 -4.46 11.96 20.41
CA ASP A 17 -4.29 12.77 19.19
C ASP A 17 -5.58 12.82 18.34
N PHE A 18 -6.56 11.97 18.68
CA PHE A 18 -7.86 11.89 18.01
C PHE A 18 -8.97 12.40 18.94
N GLN A 19 -9.26 13.69 18.89
CA GLN A 19 -10.45 14.26 19.53
C GLN A 19 -11.69 13.51 19.01
N HIS A 20 -12.46 12.89 19.93
CA HIS A 20 -13.64 12.05 19.66
C HIS A 20 -13.35 10.60 19.21
N SER A 21 -12.18 10.03 19.56
CA SER A 21 -11.93 8.63 19.26
C SER A 21 -12.80 7.72 20.15
N THR A 22 -13.67 6.95 19.50
CA THR A 22 -14.57 5.98 20.17
C THR A 22 -13.97 4.58 20.24
N GLY A 23 -12.66 4.45 19.97
CA GLY A 23 -11.95 3.16 19.93
C GLY A 23 -12.21 2.32 18.67
N GLU A 24 -13.02 2.81 17.72
CA GLU A 24 -13.37 2.09 16.49
C GLU A 24 -12.15 1.86 15.61
N LEU A 25 -11.33 2.91 15.38
CA LEU A 25 -10.08 2.79 14.61
C LEU A 25 -9.11 1.79 15.26
N SER A 26 -9.02 1.80 16.59
CA SER A 26 -8.18 0.84 17.34
C SER A 26 -8.65 -0.60 17.16
N ARG A 27 -9.98 -0.84 17.12
CA ARG A 27 -10.56 -2.15 16.83
C ARG A 27 -10.25 -2.59 15.39
N LEU A 28 -10.32 -1.66 14.43
CA LEU A 28 -10.02 -1.91 13.03
C LEU A 28 -8.55 -2.27 12.85
N LEU A 29 -7.62 -1.50 13.40
CA LEU A 29 -6.18 -1.81 13.39
C LEU A 29 -5.89 -3.16 14.09
N SER A 30 -6.66 -3.52 15.11
CA SER A 30 -6.55 -4.83 15.77
C SER A 30 -7.03 -5.98 14.88
N ALA A 31 -8.03 -5.76 14.00
CA ALA A 31 -8.45 -6.74 13.01
C ALA A 31 -7.36 -6.96 11.95
N ILE A 32 -6.79 -5.89 11.42
CA ILE A 32 -5.67 -5.94 10.46
C ILE A 32 -4.47 -6.66 11.08
N LYS A 33 -4.10 -6.32 12.31
CA LYS A 33 -3.04 -7.00 13.07
C LYS A 33 -3.29 -8.50 13.21
N LEU A 34 -4.52 -8.93 13.45
CA LEU A 34 -4.86 -10.36 13.56
C LEU A 34 -4.74 -11.05 12.20
N ALA A 35 -5.34 -10.48 11.16
CA ALA A 35 -5.28 -11.05 9.81
C ALA A 35 -3.84 -11.18 9.32
N SER A 36 -3.00 -10.14 9.51
CA SER A 36 -1.59 -10.17 9.10
C SER A 36 -0.78 -11.29 9.77
N LYS A 37 -1.07 -11.62 11.03
CA LYS A 37 -0.42 -12.76 11.71
C LYS A 37 -0.84 -14.10 11.11
N LEU A 38 -2.10 -14.24 10.72
CA LEU A 38 -2.59 -15.46 10.09
C LEU A 38 -2.01 -15.62 8.69
N VAL A 39 -1.95 -14.55 7.90
CA VAL A 39 -1.25 -14.55 6.59
C VAL A 39 0.22 -14.89 6.79
N ASN A 40 0.92 -14.25 7.73
CA ASN A 40 2.32 -14.55 8.03
C ASN A 40 2.56 -16.04 8.35
N ARG A 41 1.65 -16.62 9.13
CA ARG A 41 1.74 -18.05 9.47
C ARG A 41 1.69 -18.93 8.22
N GLU A 42 0.84 -18.62 7.26
CA GLU A 42 0.69 -19.42 6.04
C GLU A 42 1.82 -19.12 5.03
N VAL A 43 2.22 -17.86 4.89
CA VAL A 43 3.42 -17.50 4.08
C VAL A 43 4.65 -18.29 4.55
N ASN A 44 4.87 -18.42 5.86
CA ASN A 44 5.97 -19.17 6.43
C ASN A 44 5.87 -20.71 6.25
N LYS A 45 4.71 -21.20 5.81
CA LYS A 45 4.51 -22.61 5.45
C LYS A 45 4.55 -22.87 3.94
N ALA A 46 4.77 -21.84 3.15
CA ALA A 46 4.87 -21.95 1.70
C ALA A 46 5.93 -23.01 1.33
N GLY A 47 5.57 -23.96 0.49
CA GLY A 47 6.41 -25.12 0.15
C GLY A 47 6.35 -26.30 1.12
N LEU A 48 5.69 -26.19 2.28
CA LEU A 48 5.46 -27.30 3.20
C LEU A 48 4.03 -27.86 3.12
N VAL A 49 3.10 -27.10 2.56
CA VAL A 49 1.69 -27.45 2.42
C VAL A 49 1.28 -27.24 0.97
N ASP A 50 0.79 -28.28 0.31
CA ASP A 50 0.46 -28.28 -1.14
C ASP A 50 -0.66 -27.31 -1.52
N ASP A 51 -1.49 -26.89 -0.56
CA ASP A 51 -2.65 -26.04 -0.80
C ASP A 51 -2.39 -24.52 -0.69
N ILE A 52 -1.14 -24.10 -0.46
CA ILE A 52 -0.81 -22.67 -0.23
C ILE A 52 -0.20 -22.03 -1.48
N LEU A 53 0.62 -22.75 -2.23
CA LEU A 53 1.29 -22.28 -3.44
C LEU A 53 0.58 -22.76 -4.69
N GLY A 54 0.84 -22.06 -5.80
CA GLY A 54 0.36 -22.38 -7.13
C GLY A 54 -0.91 -21.63 -7.52
N ASP A 55 -1.30 -21.83 -8.77
CA ASP A 55 -2.42 -21.15 -9.40
C ASP A 55 -3.75 -21.80 -9.04
N MET A 56 -4.79 -20.99 -8.93
CA MET A 56 -6.18 -21.48 -8.79
C MET A 56 -6.76 -21.99 -10.11
N GLY A 57 -6.05 -21.82 -11.24
CA GLY A 57 -6.55 -22.13 -12.57
C GLY A 57 -7.64 -21.17 -13.06
N GLN A 58 -7.78 -20.04 -12.38
CA GLN A 58 -8.73 -18.98 -12.71
C GLN A 58 -7.98 -17.64 -12.74
N GLU A 59 -8.47 -16.73 -13.57
CA GLU A 59 -8.03 -15.35 -13.57
C GLU A 59 -8.96 -14.54 -12.64
N ASN A 60 -8.39 -13.56 -11.92
CA ASN A 60 -9.19 -12.60 -11.19
C ASN A 60 -9.91 -11.67 -12.17
N VAL A 61 -10.80 -10.83 -11.66
CA VAL A 61 -11.58 -9.84 -12.45
C VAL A 61 -10.72 -8.89 -13.27
N GLN A 62 -9.41 -8.89 -13.05
CA GLN A 62 -8.43 -8.01 -13.68
C GLN A 62 -7.62 -8.72 -14.78
N GLY A 63 -7.90 -10.04 -15.03
CA GLY A 63 -7.16 -10.86 -15.99
C GLY A 63 -5.78 -11.28 -15.49
N GLU A 64 -5.55 -11.26 -14.16
CA GLU A 64 -4.33 -11.78 -13.54
C GLU A 64 -4.60 -13.19 -12.99
N VAL A 65 -3.62 -14.09 -13.16
CA VAL A 65 -3.73 -15.46 -12.64
C VAL A 65 -3.77 -15.42 -11.12
N GLN A 66 -4.91 -15.84 -10.56
CA GLN A 66 -5.12 -15.82 -9.11
C GLN A 66 -4.35 -16.95 -8.42
N LYS A 67 -3.60 -16.59 -7.39
CA LYS A 67 -2.85 -17.53 -6.56
C LYS A 67 -3.71 -18.01 -5.38
N LYS A 68 -3.48 -19.22 -4.91
CA LYS A 68 -4.17 -19.76 -3.73
C LYS A 68 -3.96 -18.88 -2.49
N LEU A 69 -2.77 -18.33 -2.35
CA LEU A 69 -2.42 -17.47 -1.22
C LEU A 69 -3.15 -16.11 -1.28
N ASP A 70 -3.46 -15.59 -2.50
CA ASP A 70 -4.26 -14.37 -2.68
C ASP A 70 -5.68 -14.59 -2.12
N VAL A 71 -6.32 -15.67 -2.55
CA VAL A 71 -7.68 -16.01 -2.10
C VAL A 71 -7.70 -16.20 -0.58
N PHE A 72 -6.71 -16.92 -0.04
CA PHE A 72 -6.61 -17.14 1.39
C PHE A 72 -6.42 -15.83 2.17
N ALA A 73 -5.52 -14.95 1.72
CA ALA A 73 -5.28 -13.67 2.36
C ALA A 73 -6.53 -12.78 2.29
N ASN A 74 -7.19 -12.71 1.12
CA ASN A 74 -8.42 -11.97 0.93
C ASN A 74 -9.52 -12.40 1.91
N ASP A 75 -9.79 -13.70 1.97
CA ASP A 75 -10.81 -14.27 2.88
C ASP A 75 -10.51 -13.97 4.35
N LEU A 76 -9.25 -14.06 4.75
CA LEU A 76 -8.83 -13.77 6.12
C LEU A 76 -9.07 -12.30 6.50
N PHE A 77 -8.67 -11.36 5.62
CA PHE A 77 -8.86 -9.93 5.88
C PHE A 77 -10.34 -9.56 5.89
N ILE A 78 -11.12 -10.02 4.91
CA ILE A 78 -12.57 -9.80 4.87
C ILE A 78 -13.21 -10.31 6.16
N ARG A 79 -12.92 -11.54 6.55
CA ARG A 79 -13.46 -12.15 7.78
C ARG A 79 -13.07 -11.38 9.03
N ALA A 80 -11.80 -11.01 9.17
CA ALA A 80 -11.30 -10.30 10.35
C ALA A 80 -11.93 -8.89 10.49
N LEU A 81 -12.12 -8.20 9.37
CA LEU A 81 -12.72 -6.87 9.31
C LEU A 81 -14.23 -6.91 9.56
N THR A 82 -14.94 -7.90 9.01
CA THR A 82 -16.38 -8.06 9.18
C THR A 82 -16.78 -8.33 10.65
N GLN A 83 -15.98 -9.11 11.38
CA GLN A 83 -16.28 -9.51 12.76
C GLN A 83 -16.16 -8.39 13.80
N ARG A 84 -15.75 -7.17 13.43
CA ARG A 84 -15.45 -6.10 14.40
C ARG A 84 -16.53 -5.03 14.54
N ASP A 85 -17.57 -5.09 13.74
CA ASP A 85 -18.71 -4.14 13.76
C ASP A 85 -18.30 -2.65 13.66
N VAL A 86 -17.20 -2.35 12.96
CA VAL A 86 -16.68 -0.98 12.78
C VAL A 86 -16.57 -0.58 11.33
N VAL A 87 -16.69 -1.55 10.41
CA VAL A 87 -16.57 -1.38 8.96
C VAL A 87 -17.95 -1.53 8.33
N CYS A 88 -18.36 -0.58 7.52
CA CYS A 88 -19.61 -0.65 6.77
C CYS A 88 -19.44 -1.24 5.36
N GLY A 89 -18.20 -1.27 4.85
CA GLY A 89 -17.90 -1.86 3.56
C GLY A 89 -16.40 -2.06 3.35
N ILE A 90 -16.07 -3.05 2.52
CA ILE A 90 -14.71 -3.40 2.16
C ILE A 90 -14.61 -3.41 0.63
N ALA A 91 -13.56 -2.80 0.07
CA ALA A 91 -13.17 -2.96 -1.31
C ALA A 91 -11.80 -3.65 -1.35
N SER A 92 -11.73 -4.79 -2.01
CA SER A 92 -10.50 -5.55 -2.19
C SER A 92 -10.09 -5.56 -3.65
N GLU A 93 -8.79 -5.57 -3.90
CA GLU A 93 -8.24 -5.74 -5.24
C GLU A 93 -8.74 -7.02 -5.92
N GLU A 94 -8.95 -8.09 -5.14
CA GLU A 94 -9.35 -9.41 -5.59
C GLU A 94 -10.86 -9.54 -5.90
N ASN A 95 -11.67 -8.54 -5.54
CA ASN A 95 -13.12 -8.56 -5.73
C ASN A 95 -13.56 -7.52 -6.76
N GLU A 96 -14.42 -7.91 -7.72
CA GLU A 96 -14.95 -7.00 -8.75
C GLU A 96 -15.70 -5.81 -8.17
N PHE A 97 -16.50 -6.07 -7.12
CA PHE A 97 -17.32 -5.06 -6.46
C PHE A 97 -16.92 -4.93 -4.99
N PHE A 98 -17.26 -3.79 -4.40
CA PHE A 98 -17.14 -3.65 -2.96
C PHE A 98 -18.10 -4.61 -2.23
N ILE A 99 -17.71 -5.01 -1.04
CA ILE A 99 -18.47 -5.91 -0.17
C ILE A 99 -19.18 -5.07 0.89
N PRO A 100 -20.50 -4.91 0.81
CA PRO A 100 -21.24 -4.27 1.87
C PRO A 100 -21.25 -5.16 3.12
N ILE A 101 -20.91 -4.57 4.27
CA ILE A 101 -21.02 -5.25 5.54
C ILE A 101 -22.37 -4.86 6.14
N ALA A 102 -23.27 -5.83 6.24
CA ALA A 102 -24.55 -5.60 6.88
C ALA A 102 -24.31 -5.15 8.32
N SER A 103 -24.89 -4.02 8.72
CA SER A 103 -24.90 -3.63 10.12
C SER A 103 -25.64 -4.71 10.90
N SER A 104 -24.96 -5.36 11.84
CA SER A 104 -25.66 -6.16 12.86
C SER A 104 -26.57 -5.21 13.63
N GLU A 105 -27.66 -5.72 14.20
CA GLU A 105 -28.53 -4.93 15.10
C GLU A 105 -27.74 -4.23 16.20
N ASN A 106 -26.52 -4.71 16.47
CA ASN A 106 -25.60 -4.19 17.48
C ASN A 106 -24.63 -3.10 16.96
N SER A 107 -24.56 -2.83 15.65
CA SER A 107 -23.65 -1.82 15.09
C SER A 107 -24.25 -1.02 13.93
N PRO A 108 -25.35 -0.29 14.16
CA PRO A 108 -25.94 0.59 13.14
C PRO A 108 -25.02 1.79 12.80
N ASN A 109 -23.90 1.96 13.49
CA ASN A 109 -23.07 3.17 13.49
C ASN A 109 -21.69 2.99 12.85
N SER A 110 -21.46 1.96 12.04
CA SER A 110 -20.17 1.78 11.34
C SER A 110 -19.86 2.98 10.45
N LYS A 111 -18.67 3.59 10.67
CA LYS A 111 -18.27 4.87 10.05
C LYS A 111 -17.15 4.72 9.03
N TYR A 112 -16.56 3.54 8.91
CA TYR A 112 -15.36 3.33 8.12
C TYR A 112 -15.59 2.38 6.96
N VAL A 113 -14.95 2.68 5.85
CA VAL A 113 -14.71 1.75 4.75
C VAL A 113 -13.22 1.43 4.70
N VAL A 114 -12.90 0.20 4.29
CA VAL A 114 -11.53 -0.29 4.15
C VAL A 114 -11.29 -0.69 2.70
N LEU A 115 -10.18 -0.23 2.17
CA LEU A 115 -9.69 -0.63 0.85
C LEU A 115 -8.38 -1.39 1.05
N ILE A 116 -8.23 -2.54 0.39
CA ILE A 116 -7.13 -3.45 0.67
C ILE A 116 -6.62 -4.12 -0.60
N ASP A 117 -5.30 -4.23 -0.72
CA ASP A 117 -4.61 -5.24 -1.48
C ASP A 117 -4.17 -6.33 -0.50
N PRO A 118 -4.82 -7.49 -0.50
CA PRO A 118 -4.57 -8.53 0.50
C PRO A 118 -3.15 -9.11 0.42
N LEU A 119 -2.59 -9.21 -0.80
CA LEU A 119 -1.27 -9.79 -1.02
C LEU A 119 -0.52 -9.19 -2.22
N ASP A 120 0.05 -8.00 -2.01
CA ASP A 120 0.95 -7.37 -3.00
C ASP A 120 2.11 -8.30 -3.37
N GLY A 121 2.34 -8.42 -4.69
CA GLY A 121 3.45 -9.18 -5.22
C GLY A 121 3.27 -10.70 -5.12
N SER A 122 2.05 -11.21 -5.14
CA SER A 122 1.71 -12.63 -4.99
C SER A 122 2.44 -13.56 -5.97
N SER A 123 2.75 -13.09 -7.18
CA SER A 123 3.57 -13.83 -8.16
C SER A 123 4.97 -14.18 -7.63
N ASN A 124 5.44 -13.49 -6.60
CA ASN A 124 6.72 -13.75 -5.95
C ASN A 124 6.66 -14.88 -4.89
N ALA A 125 5.47 -15.23 -4.43
CA ALA A 125 5.28 -16.23 -3.37
C ALA A 125 5.84 -17.62 -3.80
N ASP A 126 5.61 -18.02 -5.05
CA ASP A 126 6.04 -19.31 -5.57
C ASP A 126 7.58 -19.47 -5.66
N VAL A 127 8.30 -18.35 -5.65
CA VAL A 127 9.76 -18.31 -5.73
C VAL A 127 10.41 -17.80 -4.43
N ASN A 128 9.65 -17.79 -3.34
CA ASN A 128 10.10 -17.39 -2.00
C ASN A 128 10.68 -15.97 -1.93
N VAL A 129 10.10 -15.04 -2.68
CA VAL A 129 10.42 -13.61 -2.62
C VAL A 129 9.34 -12.90 -1.81
N THR A 130 9.74 -11.87 -1.09
CA THR A 130 8.90 -11.11 -0.16
C THR A 130 7.62 -10.60 -0.80
N VAL A 131 6.50 -10.79 -0.11
CA VAL A 131 5.16 -10.30 -0.45
C VAL A 131 4.66 -9.36 0.65
N GLY A 132 3.54 -8.68 0.43
CA GLY A 132 3.00 -7.75 1.41
C GLY A 132 1.48 -7.65 1.37
N THR A 133 0.92 -6.91 2.32
CA THR A 133 -0.47 -6.48 2.33
C THR A 133 -0.49 -4.96 2.38
N ILE A 134 -1.38 -4.30 1.65
CA ILE A 134 -1.54 -2.84 1.68
C ILE A 134 -2.97 -2.53 2.08
N PHE A 135 -3.17 -1.53 2.95
CA PHE A 135 -4.51 -1.14 3.38
C PHE A 135 -4.66 0.37 3.52
N SER A 136 -5.87 0.86 3.28
CA SER A 136 -6.29 2.22 3.60
C SER A 136 -7.67 2.23 4.24
N ILE A 137 -7.91 3.24 5.08
CA ILE A 137 -9.13 3.41 5.85
C ILE A 137 -9.65 4.80 5.59
N TYR A 138 -10.92 4.89 5.22
CA TYR A 138 -11.63 6.16 5.03
C TYR A 138 -12.87 6.23 5.92
N ARG A 139 -13.32 7.43 6.22
CA ARG A 139 -14.67 7.61 6.72
C ARG A 139 -15.64 7.56 5.56
N ARG A 140 -16.80 6.91 5.75
CA ARG A 140 -17.87 6.96 4.78
C ARG A 140 -18.36 8.40 4.58
N VAL A 141 -18.81 8.73 3.38
CA VAL A 141 -19.42 10.02 3.05
C VAL A 141 -20.95 9.98 3.13
N THR A 142 -21.54 8.81 2.91
CA THR A 142 -23.00 8.62 3.08
C THR A 142 -23.38 8.64 4.56
N PRO A 143 -24.64 8.98 4.91
CA PRO A 143 -25.07 9.05 6.30
C PRO A 143 -24.91 7.70 7.02
N VAL A 144 -24.47 7.78 8.28
CA VAL A 144 -24.36 6.60 9.14
C VAL A 144 -25.75 5.98 9.32
N GLY A 145 -25.84 4.63 9.29
CA GLY A 145 -27.09 3.89 9.36
C GLY A 145 -27.78 3.64 8.01
N THR A 146 -27.23 4.19 6.91
CA THR A 146 -27.68 3.87 5.54
C THR A 146 -26.82 2.77 4.92
N PRO A 147 -27.26 2.10 3.85
CA PRO A 147 -26.40 1.19 3.09
C PRO A 147 -25.15 1.92 2.55
N VAL A 148 -24.00 1.23 2.59
CA VAL A 148 -22.77 1.74 1.98
C VAL A 148 -22.94 1.83 0.46
N GLN A 149 -22.37 2.87 -0.14
CA GLN A 149 -22.43 3.13 -1.57
C GLN A 149 -21.03 3.22 -2.18
N LEU A 150 -20.94 3.15 -3.51
CA LEU A 150 -19.67 3.26 -4.23
C LEU A 150 -18.92 4.56 -3.91
N GLU A 151 -19.64 5.66 -3.72
CA GLU A 151 -19.06 6.97 -3.37
C GLU A 151 -18.31 6.97 -2.03
N ASP A 152 -18.65 6.04 -1.12
CA ASP A 152 -17.93 5.88 0.15
C ASP A 152 -16.48 5.41 -0.06
N PHE A 153 -16.19 4.77 -1.20
CA PHE A 153 -14.85 4.28 -1.57
C PHE A 153 -14.12 5.22 -2.54
N LEU A 154 -14.87 5.89 -3.44
CA LEU A 154 -14.27 6.76 -4.46
C LEU A 154 -13.89 8.12 -3.88
N GLN A 155 -12.97 8.13 -2.93
CA GLN A 155 -12.46 9.31 -2.26
C GLN A 155 -11.01 9.59 -2.63
N GLU A 156 -10.63 10.85 -2.69
CA GLU A 156 -9.25 11.28 -2.90
C GLU A 156 -8.33 10.77 -1.78
N GLY A 157 -7.06 10.54 -2.09
CA GLY A 157 -6.08 10.02 -1.13
C GLY A 157 -5.90 10.88 0.12
N ASN A 158 -6.12 12.20 0.02
CA ASN A 158 -6.04 13.14 1.14
C ASN A 158 -7.18 12.98 2.19
N LYS A 159 -8.19 12.15 1.93
CA LYS A 159 -9.30 11.82 2.85
C LYS A 159 -9.01 10.59 3.70
N GLN A 160 -7.89 9.92 3.51
CA GLN A 160 -7.51 8.76 4.32
C GLN A 160 -7.41 9.14 5.81
N VAL A 161 -8.00 8.29 6.65
CA VAL A 161 -7.89 8.39 8.13
C VAL A 161 -6.67 7.64 8.62
N ALA A 162 -6.36 6.52 7.97
CA ALA A 162 -5.17 5.74 8.21
C ALA A 162 -4.79 4.95 6.97
N ALA A 163 -3.52 4.66 6.82
CA ALA A 163 -3.01 3.75 5.81
C ALA A 163 -1.80 2.99 6.35
N GLY A 164 -1.52 1.84 5.75
CA GLY A 164 -0.37 1.05 6.14
C GLY A 164 -0.13 -0.13 5.22
N TYR A 165 0.94 -0.82 5.50
CA TYR A 165 1.29 -2.08 4.85
C TYR A 165 1.88 -3.07 5.84
N VAL A 166 1.82 -4.33 5.46
CA VAL A 166 2.57 -5.40 6.13
C VAL A 166 3.54 -5.97 5.10
N VAL A 167 4.81 -6.09 5.49
CA VAL A 167 5.81 -6.79 4.69
C VAL A 167 6.13 -8.14 5.32
N TYR A 168 5.97 -9.22 4.55
CA TYR A 168 6.25 -10.60 4.96
C TYR A 168 7.64 -11.00 4.41
N GLY A 169 8.70 -10.58 5.11
CA GLY A 169 10.10 -10.80 4.72
C GLY A 169 10.87 -11.59 5.79
N LEU A 170 12.17 -11.33 5.92
CA LEU A 170 13.01 -11.93 6.98
C LEU A 170 12.41 -11.74 8.37
N SER A 171 11.77 -10.61 8.61
CA SER A 171 10.86 -10.40 9.71
C SER A 171 9.56 -9.81 9.16
N THR A 172 8.44 -10.11 9.80
CA THR A 172 7.17 -9.51 9.44
C THR A 172 7.05 -8.17 10.12
N MET A 173 6.82 -7.12 9.34
CA MET A 173 6.66 -5.77 9.85
C MET A 173 5.32 -5.18 9.40
N LEU A 174 4.62 -4.56 10.35
CA LEU A 174 3.46 -3.72 10.10
C LEU A 174 3.89 -2.27 10.21
N VAL A 175 3.71 -1.49 9.16
CA VAL A 175 4.02 -0.07 9.10
C VAL A 175 2.74 0.70 8.82
N TYR A 176 2.44 1.73 9.61
CA TYR A 176 1.22 2.50 9.38
C TYR A 176 1.36 3.96 9.81
N THR A 177 0.41 4.75 9.33
CA THR A 177 0.19 6.15 9.72
C THR A 177 -1.29 6.40 9.98
N THR A 178 -1.55 7.36 10.83
CA THR A 178 -2.88 7.96 11.04
C THR A 178 -2.84 9.47 10.76
N GLY A 179 -1.89 9.93 9.93
CA GLY A 179 -1.66 11.34 9.64
C GLY A 179 -0.73 12.05 10.63
N HIS A 180 -0.10 11.31 11.55
CA HIS A 180 0.81 11.83 12.59
C HIS A 180 2.17 11.13 12.56
N GLY A 181 2.81 11.10 11.38
CA GLY A 181 4.06 10.39 11.14
C GLY A 181 3.86 8.89 10.88
N VAL A 182 4.94 8.20 10.58
CA VAL A 182 4.95 6.77 10.20
C VAL A 182 5.70 5.96 11.23
N ASN A 183 5.11 4.84 11.67
CA ASN A 183 5.72 3.97 12.66
C ASN A 183 5.71 2.51 12.21
N GLY A 184 6.82 1.81 12.43
CA GLY A 184 7.01 0.42 12.05
C GLY A 184 7.13 -0.51 13.26
N PHE A 185 6.42 -1.63 13.20
CA PHE A 185 6.31 -2.63 14.26
C PHE A 185 6.74 -3.99 13.73
N THR A 186 7.68 -4.62 14.40
CA THR A 186 8.14 -5.97 14.05
C THR A 186 7.40 -7.03 14.86
N LEU A 187 6.94 -8.07 14.18
CA LEU A 187 6.29 -9.21 14.81
C LEU A 187 7.34 -10.09 15.49
N ASP A 188 7.13 -10.35 16.78
CA ASP A 188 7.76 -11.48 17.46
C ASP A 188 6.86 -12.72 17.24
N PRO A 189 7.25 -13.67 16.40
CA PRO A 189 6.40 -14.81 16.07
C PRO A 189 6.26 -15.80 17.23
N SER A 190 7.18 -15.79 18.21
CA SER A 190 7.18 -16.71 19.35
C SER A 190 6.00 -16.46 20.30
N ILE A 191 5.62 -15.20 20.46
CA ILE A 191 4.50 -14.76 21.32
C ILE A 191 3.39 -14.09 20.54
N GLY A 192 3.56 -13.94 19.21
CA GLY A 192 2.55 -13.34 18.33
C GLY A 192 2.27 -11.87 18.63
N THR A 193 3.29 -11.07 18.97
CA THR A 193 3.14 -9.67 19.35
C THR A 193 3.98 -8.76 18.47
N TYR A 194 3.36 -7.67 17.98
CA TYR A 194 4.06 -6.61 17.27
C TYR A 194 4.65 -5.59 18.26
N TYR A 195 5.95 -5.33 18.15
CA TYR A 195 6.67 -4.36 18.94
C TYR A 195 7.15 -3.18 18.09
N LEU A 196 7.08 -1.96 18.63
CA LEU A 196 7.61 -0.76 18.00
C LEU A 196 9.13 -0.89 17.81
N SER A 197 9.55 -1.11 16.59
CA SER A 197 10.95 -1.28 16.19
C SER A 197 11.51 -0.07 15.44
N HIS A 198 10.65 0.64 14.71
CA HIS A 198 11.00 1.76 13.84
C HIS A 198 10.06 2.95 14.14
N PRO A 199 10.30 3.71 15.23
CA PRO A 199 9.51 4.91 15.52
C PRO A 199 9.84 6.03 14.55
N ASN A 200 8.82 6.82 14.17
CA ASN A 200 8.96 8.02 13.36
C ASN A 200 9.84 7.81 12.10
N MET A 201 9.46 6.84 11.28
CA MET A 201 10.17 6.55 10.02
C MET A 201 10.12 7.76 9.09
N GLN A 202 11.27 8.09 8.50
CA GLN A 202 11.41 9.23 7.59
C GLN A 202 12.16 8.81 6.34
N TYR A 203 11.70 9.32 5.18
CA TYR A 203 12.52 9.28 3.97
C TYR A 203 13.69 10.26 4.10
N PRO A 204 14.92 9.86 3.79
CA PRO A 204 15.96 10.82 3.45
C PRO A 204 15.48 11.70 2.29
N LYS A 205 15.80 13.01 2.31
CA LYS A 205 15.39 13.92 1.22
C LYS A 205 15.96 13.53 -0.13
N ASP A 206 17.16 12.96 -0.10
CA ASP A 206 17.87 12.44 -1.25
C ASP A 206 18.16 10.96 -1.10
N GLY A 207 18.44 10.28 -2.19
CA GLY A 207 18.82 8.88 -2.20
C GLY A 207 19.66 8.53 -3.42
N THR A 208 20.26 7.35 -3.40
CA THR A 208 21.09 6.83 -4.48
C THR A 208 20.56 5.50 -5.03
N ILE A 209 19.28 5.20 -4.78
CA ILE A 209 18.63 3.97 -5.22
C ILE A 209 17.42 4.33 -6.10
N TYR A 210 17.33 3.69 -7.26
CA TYR A 210 16.11 3.73 -8.07
C TYR A 210 15.59 2.31 -8.33
N SER A 211 14.28 2.15 -8.23
CA SER A 211 13.57 0.87 -8.32
C SER A 211 12.59 0.92 -9.47
N ILE A 212 12.93 0.28 -10.59
CA ILE A 212 12.11 0.20 -11.80
C ILE A 212 12.44 -1.09 -12.56
N ASN A 213 11.44 -1.70 -13.19
CA ASN A 213 11.67 -2.82 -14.10
C ASN A 213 12.19 -2.32 -15.46
N GLU A 214 13.50 -2.18 -15.58
CA GLU A 214 14.14 -1.73 -16.82
C GLU A 214 13.95 -2.69 -18.01
N GLY A 215 13.49 -3.92 -17.79
CA GLY A 215 13.08 -4.82 -18.88
C GLY A 215 11.95 -4.25 -19.76
N ASN A 216 11.20 -3.28 -19.24
CA ASN A 216 10.16 -2.55 -19.96
C ASN A 216 10.65 -1.23 -20.58
N TYR A 217 11.95 -0.93 -20.56
CA TYR A 217 12.52 0.36 -20.97
C TYR A 217 12.01 0.86 -22.34
N VAL A 218 11.89 -0.02 -23.32
CA VAL A 218 11.43 0.34 -24.67
C VAL A 218 10.01 0.92 -24.69
N HIS A 219 9.18 0.54 -23.70
CA HIS A 219 7.78 0.95 -23.57
C HIS A 219 7.59 2.23 -22.74
N PHE A 220 8.61 2.71 -22.04
CA PHE A 220 8.49 3.85 -21.14
C PHE A 220 8.33 5.18 -21.89
N PRO A 221 7.65 6.17 -21.28
CA PRO A 221 7.66 7.55 -21.74
C PRO A 221 9.09 8.11 -21.82
N GLN A 222 9.29 9.08 -22.71
CA GLN A 222 10.63 9.63 -22.92
C GLN A 222 11.19 10.31 -21.66
N GLY A 223 10.35 10.98 -20.86
CA GLY A 223 10.79 11.61 -19.61
C GLY A 223 11.36 10.58 -18.60
N VAL A 224 10.77 9.38 -18.51
CA VAL A 224 11.28 8.28 -17.68
C VAL A 224 12.62 7.76 -18.21
N LYS A 225 12.74 7.57 -19.54
CA LYS A 225 14.00 7.16 -20.18
C LYS A 225 15.13 8.14 -19.90
N ASP A 226 14.84 9.42 -19.97
CA ASP A 226 15.82 10.48 -19.71
C ASP A 226 16.23 10.51 -18.23
N TYR A 227 15.27 10.28 -17.31
CA TYR A 227 15.56 10.15 -15.89
C TYR A 227 16.43 8.93 -15.58
N ILE A 228 16.18 7.77 -16.21
CA ILE A 228 17.04 6.58 -16.04
C ILE A 228 18.48 6.89 -16.51
N LYS A 229 18.65 7.53 -17.67
CA LYS A 229 19.97 7.96 -18.14
C LYS A 229 20.64 8.93 -17.17
N TYR A 230 19.87 9.85 -16.58
CA TYR A 230 20.37 10.73 -15.53
C TYR A 230 20.86 9.91 -14.32
N CYS A 231 20.12 8.91 -13.85
CA CYS A 231 20.55 8.04 -12.75
C CYS A 231 21.84 7.27 -13.05
N GLN A 232 22.08 6.92 -14.32
CA GLN A 232 23.22 6.12 -14.79
C GLN A 232 24.45 6.95 -15.16
N ALA A 233 24.35 8.27 -15.24
CA ALA A 233 25.46 9.15 -15.64
C ALA A 233 26.59 9.17 -14.59
N LEU A 234 27.84 9.34 -15.05
CA LEU A 234 29.01 9.53 -14.18
C LEU A 234 29.16 11.02 -13.86
N GLU A 235 28.35 11.54 -12.95
CA GLU A 235 28.36 12.95 -12.57
C GLU A 235 27.84 13.15 -11.15
N GLY A 236 28.56 13.87 -10.28
CA GLY A 236 28.23 14.05 -8.88
C GLY A 236 28.20 12.72 -8.13
N ASP A 237 27.11 12.45 -7.40
CA ASP A 237 26.89 11.22 -6.61
C ASP A 237 26.36 10.05 -7.45
N ARG A 238 26.31 10.20 -8.78
CA ARG A 238 25.87 9.16 -9.70
C ARG A 238 27.03 8.34 -10.24
N PRO A 239 26.87 7.10 -10.69
CA PRO A 239 25.59 6.45 -10.97
C PRO A 239 24.87 6.00 -9.71
N TYR A 240 23.54 6.10 -9.71
CA TYR A 240 22.70 5.52 -8.68
C TYR A 240 22.59 4.01 -8.84
N THR A 241 22.27 3.32 -7.75
CA THR A 241 22.13 1.86 -7.75
C THR A 241 20.71 1.45 -8.16
N SER A 242 20.60 0.64 -9.22
CA SER A 242 19.34 -0.01 -9.57
C SER A 242 19.03 -1.13 -8.58
N ARG A 243 17.85 -1.11 -7.98
CA ARG A 243 17.34 -2.14 -7.07
C ARG A 243 15.86 -2.35 -7.34
N TYR A 244 15.48 -3.48 -7.88
CA TYR A 244 14.09 -3.83 -8.16
C TYR A 244 13.81 -5.27 -7.73
N ILE A 245 12.95 -5.45 -6.73
CA ILE A 245 12.54 -6.75 -6.19
C ILE A 245 11.31 -7.26 -6.95
N GLY A 246 10.44 -6.36 -7.39
CA GLY A 246 9.21 -6.68 -8.08
C GLY A 246 8.01 -6.91 -7.14
N SER A 247 8.13 -6.52 -5.87
CA SER A 247 7.06 -6.34 -4.91
C SER A 247 7.05 -4.87 -4.49
N LEU A 248 5.91 -4.18 -4.66
CA LEU A 248 5.78 -2.76 -4.32
C LEU A 248 6.16 -2.52 -2.86
N VAL A 249 5.60 -3.31 -1.95
CA VAL A 249 5.85 -3.17 -0.50
C VAL A 249 7.33 -3.31 -0.17
N SER A 250 8.03 -4.25 -0.80
CA SER A 250 9.46 -4.51 -0.51
C SER A 250 10.37 -3.41 -1.02
N ASP A 251 10.16 -2.99 -2.27
CA ASP A 251 10.93 -1.90 -2.87
C ASP A 251 10.68 -0.57 -2.15
N PHE A 252 9.42 -0.30 -1.82
CA PHE A 252 9.00 0.85 -1.04
C PHE A 252 9.64 0.89 0.35
N HIS A 253 9.53 -0.20 1.11
CA HIS A 253 10.08 -0.30 2.47
C HIS A 253 11.59 -0.04 2.49
N ARG A 254 12.33 -0.64 1.56
CA ARG A 254 13.77 -0.39 1.42
C ARG A 254 14.06 1.09 1.13
N ASN A 255 13.33 1.68 0.18
CA ASN A 255 13.55 3.08 -0.21
C ASN A 255 13.19 4.05 0.91
N MET A 256 12.17 3.75 1.72
CA MET A 256 11.82 4.54 2.91
C MET A 256 12.97 4.55 3.93
N LEU A 257 13.63 3.41 4.14
CA LEU A 257 14.71 3.29 5.12
C LEU A 257 16.07 3.83 4.64
N LYS A 258 16.35 3.77 3.34
CA LYS A 258 17.69 4.05 2.78
C LYS A 258 17.75 5.32 1.93
N GLY A 259 16.62 5.87 1.55
CA GLY A 259 16.51 6.87 0.52
C GLY A 259 16.51 6.22 -0.87
N GLY A 260 15.63 6.69 -1.73
CA GLY A 260 15.46 6.16 -3.08
C GLY A 260 14.11 6.50 -3.68
N ILE A 261 13.91 6.08 -4.91
CA ILE A 261 12.66 6.27 -5.65
C ILE A 261 12.16 4.94 -6.21
N TYR A 262 10.87 4.68 -6.03
CA TYR A 262 10.15 3.61 -6.73
C TYR A 262 9.40 4.21 -7.91
N ILE A 263 9.50 3.56 -9.07
CA ILE A 263 8.95 4.06 -10.34
C ILE A 263 8.19 2.94 -11.03
N TYR A 264 6.89 3.15 -11.22
CA TYR A 264 6.04 2.31 -12.04
C TYR A 264 5.26 3.20 -13.04
N PRO A 265 5.86 3.54 -14.20
CA PRO A 265 5.30 4.52 -15.12
C PRO A 265 4.19 3.92 -15.97
N SER A 266 3.46 4.78 -16.68
CA SER A 266 2.72 4.38 -17.87
C SER A 266 3.67 3.85 -18.95
N GLY A 267 3.11 3.16 -19.93
CA GLY A 267 3.88 2.66 -21.05
C GLY A 267 2.96 2.20 -22.19
N THR A 268 3.52 1.88 -23.35
CA THR A 268 2.74 1.48 -24.52
C THR A 268 1.87 0.22 -24.27
N ARG A 269 2.26 -0.64 -23.32
CA ARG A 269 1.50 -1.85 -22.92
C ARG A 269 0.51 -1.56 -21.78
N THR A 270 0.76 -0.56 -20.99
CA THR A 270 -0.05 -0.15 -19.83
C THR A 270 -0.22 1.37 -19.84
N PRO A 271 -1.05 1.91 -20.75
CA PRO A 271 -1.15 3.36 -20.96
C PRO A 271 -1.56 4.13 -19.71
N ARG A 272 -2.37 3.53 -18.84
CA ARG A 272 -2.82 4.12 -17.57
C ARG A 272 -1.97 3.69 -16.36
N GLY A 273 -0.79 3.08 -16.57
CA GLY A 273 -0.03 2.43 -15.50
C GLY A 273 -0.56 1.01 -15.19
N LYS A 274 0.03 0.36 -14.19
CA LYS A 274 -0.40 -0.98 -13.75
C LYS A 274 -1.01 -0.95 -12.35
N LEU A 275 -0.44 -0.15 -11.45
CA LEU A 275 -0.84 -0.10 -10.05
C LEU A 275 -2.21 0.58 -9.90
N ARG A 276 -2.98 0.14 -8.88
CA ARG A 276 -4.33 0.64 -8.61
C ARG A 276 -4.27 1.84 -7.68
N LEU A 277 -5.00 2.90 -8.06
CA LEU A 277 -5.00 4.15 -7.29
C LEU A 277 -5.44 3.92 -5.84
N LEU A 278 -6.54 3.20 -5.64
CA LEU A 278 -7.20 3.09 -4.34
C LEU A 278 -6.54 2.08 -3.40
N TYR A 279 -6.06 0.94 -3.93
CA TYR A 279 -5.57 -0.16 -3.09
C TYR A 279 -4.08 -0.06 -2.81
N GLU A 280 -3.30 0.51 -3.74
CA GLU A 280 -1.84 0.54 -3.70
C GLU A 280 -1.33 1.99 -3.63
N CYS A 281 -1.64 2.83 -4.63
CA CYS A 281 -0.98 4.13 -4.76
C CYS A 281 -1.38 5.14 -3.67
N ASN A 282 -2.67 5.26 -3.33
CA ASN A 282 -3.14 6.17 -2.29
C ASN A 282 -2.57 5.84 -0.90
N PRO A 283 -2.65 4.60 -0.39
CA PRO A 283 -2.06 4.26 0.91
C PRO A 283 -0.54 4.46 0.93
N MET A 284 0.17 4.06 -0.12
CA MET A 284 1.62 4.24 -0.19
C MET A 284 2.02 5.72 -0.34
N ALA A 285 1.23 6.53 -1.06
CA ALA A 285 1.43 7.97 -1.15
C ALA A 285 1.23 8.67 0.20
N PHE A 286 0.19 8.28 0.95
CA PHE A 286 -0.04 8.84 2.28
C PHE A 286 1.12 8.54 3.23
N LEU A 287 1.59 7.29 3.27
CA LEU A 287 2.78 6.91 4.03
C LEU A 287 4.02 7.69 3.59
N THR A 288 4.24 7.82 2.29
CA THR A 288 5.38 8.56 1.73
C THR A 288 5.40 10.01 2.22
N GLU A 289 4.28 10.70 2.11
CA GLU A 289 4.19 12.11 2.51
C GLU A 289 4.29 12.29 4.03
N GLN A 290 3.69 11.40 4.81
CA GLN A 290 3.80 11.40 6.27
C GLN A 290 5.24 11.09 6.75
N ALA A 291 6.04 10.43 5.91
CA ALA A 291 7.47 10.20 6.13
C ALA A 291 8.38 11.28 5.49
N GLY A 292 7.83 12.39 5.01
CA GLY A 292 8.61 13.50 4.44
C GLY A 292 9.13 13.25 3.00
N GLY A 293 8.61 12.23 2.31
CA GLY A 293 8.84 11.97 0.90
C GLY A 293 7.78 12.63 0.00
N LYS A 294 7.74 12.22 -1.27
CA LYS A 294 6.79 12.70 -2.27
C LYS A 294 6.24 11.55 -3.11
N ALA A 295 4.97 11.66 -3.53
CA ALA A 295 4.32 10.70 -4.43
C ALA A 295 3.55 11.41 -5.54
N SER A 296 3.75 10.95 -6.79
CA SER A 296 3.24 11.57 -8.02
C SER A 296 2.94 10.52 -9.09
N ASP A 297 2.11 10.87 -10.08
CA ASP A 297 1.96 10.11 -11.32
C ASP A 297 2.99 10.51 -12.40
N GLY A 298 3.90 11.40 -12.03
CA GLY A 298 4.87 12.08 -12.90
C GLY A 298 4.48 13.53 -13.21
N TYR A 299 3.23 13.94 -12.98
CA TYR A 299 2.68 15.28 -13.24
C TYR A 299 1.78 15.78 -12.12
N THR A 300 1.01 14.89 -11.52
CA THR A 300 -0.02 15.20 -10.53
C THR A 300 0.31 14.48 -9.23
N ARG A 301 0.12 15.14 -8.10
CA ARG A 301 0.24 14.51 -6.78
C ARG A 301 -0.81 13.40 -6.64
N ILE A 302 -0.39 12.20 -6.27
CA ILE A 302 -1.30 11.04 -6.14
C ILE A 302 -2.49 11.32 -5.23
N MET A 303 -2.26 11.96 -4.10
CA MET A 303 -3.29 12.24 -3.10
C MET A 303 -4.41 13.17 -3.58
N ASP A 304 -4.20 13.88 -4.70
CA ASP A 304 -5.16 14.83 -5.29
C ASP A 304 -5.90 14.25 -6.52
N ILE A 305 -5.55 13.02 -6.94
CA ILE A 305 -6.26 12.35 -8.03
C ILE A 305 -7.62 11.88 -7.52
N ARG A 306 -8.68 12.34 -8.17
CA ARG A 306 -10.04 11.92 -7.86
C ARG A 306 -10.33 10.56 -8.51
N PRO A 307 -10.65 9.51 -7.72
CA PRO A 307 -11.00 8.22 -8.29
C PRO A 307 -12.34 8.26 -9.02
N THR A 308 -12.42 7.58 -10.15
CA THR A 308 -13.65 7.43 -10.95
C THR A 308 -14.20 6.00 -10.95
N GLU A 309 -13.34 5.03 -10.63
CA GLU A 309 -13.69 3.60 -10.56
C GLU A 309 -12.84 2.89 -9.48
N LEU A 310 -13.35 1.77 -8.94
CA LEU A 310 -12.67 1.03 -7.85
C LEU A 310 -11.28 0.54 -8.26
N HIS A 311 -11.13 0.06 -9.49
CA HIS A 311 -9.89 -0.53 -9.99
C HIS A 311 -9.10 0.42 -10.89
N GLN A 312 -9.30 1.74 -10.72
CA GLN A 312 -8.59 2.76 -11.49
C GLN A 312 -7.08 2.57 -11.36
N ARG A 313 -6.41 2.51 -12.51
CA ARG A 313 -4.94 2.39 -12.58
C ARG A 313 -4.31 3.75 -12.82
N VAL A 314 -3.11 3.95 -12.23
CA VAL A 314 -2.31 5.16 -12.39
C VAL A 314 -0.82 4.82 -12.45
N PRO A 315 0.01 5.65 -13.11
CA PRO A 315 1.45 5.62 -12.95
C PRO A 315 1.82 6.02 -11.51
N PHE A 316 2.94 5.50 -11.01
CA PHE A 316 3.33 5.76 -9.63
C PHE A 316 4.83 6.01 -9.48
N PHE A 317 5.16 7.16 -8.92
CA PHE A 317 6.50 7.60 -8.57
C PHE A 317 6.50 8.00 -7.11
N CYS A 318 7.23 7.32 -6.24
CA CYS A 318 7.25 7.67 -4.83
C CYS A 318 8.63 7.44 -4.20
N GLY A 319 8.97 8.26 -3.22
CA GLY A 319 10.23 8.14 -2.50
C GLY A 319 10.78 9.44 -1.98
N SER A 320 12.10 9.54 -1.94
CA SER A 320 12.84 10.73 -1.54
C SER A 320 12.39 11.96 -2.34
N GLU A 321 12.05 13.02 -1.62
CA GLU A 321 11.40 14.22 -2.18
C GLU A 321 12.14 14.78 -3.40
N ASN A 322 13.47 14.92 -3.29
CA ASN A 322 14.29 15.51 -4.36
C ASN A 322 14.38 14.61 -5.60
N MET A 323 14.37 13.28 -5.40
CA MET A 323 14.37 12.32 -6.52
C MET A 323 13.05 12.34 -7.28
N VAL A 324 11.91 12.43 -6.58
CA VAL A 324 10.60 12.53 -7.22
C VAL A 324 10.46 13.87 -7.95
N LYS A 325 10.86 15.00 -7.34
CA LYS A 325 10.91 16.30 -8.03
C LYS A 325 11.76 16.23 -9.30
N LYS A 326 12.90 15.54 -9.23
CA LYS A 326 13.79 15.41 -10.39
C LYS A 326 13.14 14.63 -11.54
N VAL A 327 12.44 13.51 -11.28
CA VAL A 327 11.73 12.81 -12.36
C VAL A 327 10.58 13.65 -12.92
N GLU A 328 9.86 14.41 -12.09
CA GLU A 328 8.82 15.34 -12.57
C GLU A 328 9.40 16.41 -13.50
N GLU A 329 10.63 16.93 -13.24
CA GLU A 329 11.30 17.85 -14.15
C GLU A 329 11.59 17.23 -15.54
N PHE A 330 11.91 15.93 -15.58
CA PHE A 330 12.07 15.22 -16.84
C PHE A 330 10.74 14.98 -17.54
N MET A 331 9.70 14.59 -16.79
CA MET A 331 8.36 14.36 -17.33
C MET A 331 7.74 15.66 -17.88
N ALA A 332 7.96 16.79 -17.23
CA ALA A 332 7.45 18.10 -17.64
C ALA A 332 7.93 18.55 -19.04
N LYS A 333 9.03 17.97 -19.55
CA LYS A 333 9.50 18.21 -20.92
C LYS A 333 8.59 17.56 -21.98
N TYR A 334 7.73 16.64 -21.57
CA TYR A 334 6.86 15.83 -22.42
C TYR A 334 5.40 15.93 -21.94
N PRO A 335 4.76 17.12 -22.02
CA PRO A 335 3.44 17.35 -21.46
C PRO A 335 2.33 16.52 -22.13
N ASN A 336 2.55 16.05 -23.35
CA ASN A 336 1.59 15.20 -24.07
C ASN A 336 1.47 13.78 -23.50
N ASP A 337 2.41 13.37 -22.64
CA ASP A 337 2.38 12.08 -21.95
C ASP A 337 1.55 12.12 -20.65
N LYS A 338 1.05 13.31 -20.27
CA LYS A 338 0.17 13.49 -19.11
C LYS A 338 -1.18 12.82 -19.35
N LEU A 339 -1.61 12.01 -18.38
CA LEU A 339 -2.92 11.39 -18.39
C LEU A 339 -4.00 12.40 -17.93
N ASP A 340 -5.16 12.32 -18.57
CA ASP A 340 -6.37 12.99 -18.12
C ASP A 340 -7.22 11.98 -17.34
N TYR A 341 -7.55 12.31 -16.10
CA TYR A 341 -8.33 11.47 -15.20
C TYR A 341 -9.79 11.94 -15.08
N TYR A 342 -10.18 13.03 -15.80
CA TYR A 342 -11.49 13.66 -15.68
C TYR A 342 -12.28 13.60 -16.98
#